data_66b0c20624222ca5b22619d977fd72f8
#
_entry.id   66b0c20624222ca5b22619d977fd72f8
#
_cell.length_a   1.000
_cell.length_b   1.000
_cell.length_c   1.000
_cell.angle_alpha   90.00
_cell.angle_beta   90.00
_cell.angle_gamma   90.00
#
_symmetry.space_group_name_H-M   'P 1'
#
loop_
_entity.id
_entity.type
_entity.pdbx_description
1 polymer ?
#
loop_
_entity_poly.entity_id
_entity_poly.type
_entity_poly.pdbx_seq_one_letter_code
_entity_poly.pdbx_strand_id
1 'polypeptide(L)'
;MELKGIIVSAFPYVKIKGNPEHLPLMEILESIRKGTPEIKRRIGIIRKEKDKEKRSELKVRLLSVFTPSGIFERMEDNGLIQLSQNICIDLDHIQNLEAEKKRLKNIPYVFCIFRSPSGDGLKVLIRHDLTDPSRHKDLYSYLGDQLGVKGRTDLVFDMSCSNISHPCFWSYDPDLWLNKEAKVFHVDLDALPVYKPQSSSKGNGKQNQDAVNSPVIPLASPQEIKDKILESHTLFEEYYNMYPGVRNQNLYILANFFLNDGIPEDFATDYLIAYYADSKNCFTADEIRGIVKSAYH
;
A
#
# COMPACT_ATOMS: atom_id res chain seq x y z
N MET A 1 8.03 -19.56 -15.86
CA MET A 1 8.55 -18.17 -15.81
C MET A 1 9.49 -18.07 -14.61
N GLU A 2 10.72 -17.63 -14.79
CA GLU A 2 11.65 -17.43 -13.68
C GLU A 2 11.17 -16.27 -12.80
N LEU A 3 11.37 -16.37 -11.47
CA LEU A 3 10.96 -15.32 -10.49
C LEU A 3 11.57 -13.94 -10.81
N LYS A 4 12.72 -13.89 -11.47
CA LYS A 4 13.40 -12.65 -11.87
C LYS A 4 12.66 -11.86 -12.97
N GLY A 5 11.75 -12.48 -13.71
CA GLY A 5 11.02 -11.86 -14.81
C GLY A 5 9.64 -11.31 -14.45
N ILE A 6 9.23 -11.37 -13.19
CA ILE A 6 7.92 -10.87 -12.77
C ILE A 6 8.01 -9.36 -12.56
N ILE A 7 7.29 -8.60 -13.39
CA ILE A 7 7.19 -7.15 -13.30
C ILE A 7 5.84 -6.77 -12.74
N VAL A 8 5.78 -5.76 -11.90
CA VAL A 8 4.57 -5.19 -11.30
C VAL A 8 4.64 -3.67 -11.32
N SER A 9 3.50 -2.99 -11.16
CA SER A 9 3.48 -1.54 -11.08
C SER A 9 3.62 -1.07 -9.65
N ALA A 10 4.46 -0.06 -9.43
CA ALA A 10 4.67 0.61 -8.17
C ALA A 10 4.21 2.06 -8.26
N PHE A 11 3.56 2.55 -7.22
CA PHE A 11 3.03 3.91 -7.13
C PHE A 11 3.57 4.58 -5.87
N PRO A 12 3.88 5.88 -5.92
CA PRO A 12 4.45 6.57 -4.75
C PRO A 12 3.51 6.56 -3.55
N TYR A 13 2.18 6.65 -3.80
CA TYR A 13 1.15 6.61 -2.77
C TYR A 13 -0.14 6.01 -3.33
N VAL A 14 -0.99 5.47 -2.44
CA VAL A 14 -2.24 4.78 -2.84
C VAL A 14 -3.27 5.70 -3.51
N LYS A 15 -3.24 7.01 -3.23
CA LYS A 15 -4.13 7.99 -3.85
C LYS A 15 -3.65 8.46 -5.23
N ILE A 16 -2.38 8.26 -5.55
CA ILE A 16 -1.80 8.59 -6.86
C ILE A 16 -1.94 7.37 -7.76
N LYS A 17 -2.94 7.40 -8.63
CA LYS A 17 -3.33 6.23 -9.43
C LYS A 17 -2.67 6.15 -10.81
N GLY A 18 -1.98 7.19 -11.25
CA GLY A 18 -1.29 7.27 -12.54
C GLY A 18 0.24 7.22 -12.41
N ASN A 19 0.92 7.23 -13.57
CA ASN A 19 2.38 7.30 -13.68
C ASN A 19 3.15 6.28 -12.82
N PRO A 20 2.85 4.98 -12.92
CA PRO A 20 3.57 3.97 -12.15
C PRO A 20 4.99 3.76 -12.67
N GLU A 21 5.89 3.37 -11.77
CA GLU A 21 7.11 2.68 -12.15
C GLU A 21 6.81 1.18 -12.33
N HIS A 22 7.44 0.55 -13.32
CA HIS A 22 7.35 -0.90 -13.50
C HIS A 22 8.62 -1.55 -13.00
N LEU A 23 8.51 -2.26 -11.87
CA LEU A 23 9.66 -2.81 -11.15
C LEU A 23 9.61 -4.33 -11.08
N PRO A 24 10.76 -4.99 -11.07
CA PRO A 24 10.83 -6.41 -10.74
C PRO A 24 10.29 -6.67 -9.34
N LEU A 25 9.33 -7.59 -9.21
CA LEU A 25 8.75 -7.95 -7.91
C LEU A 25 9.83 -8.36 -6.90
N MET A 26 10.88 -9.04 -7.36
CA MET A 26 11.98 -9.45 -6.50
C MET A 26 12.75 -8.27 -5.89
N GLU A 27 12.88 -7.15 -6.60
CA GLU A 27 13.52 -5.94 -6.07
C GLU A 27 12.66 -5.31 -4.97
N ILE A 28 11.33 -5.30 -5.17
CA ILE A 28 10.39 -4.85 -4.14
C ILE A 28 10.49 -5.73 -2.89
N LEU A 29 10.46 -7.05 -3.04
CA LEU A 29 10.55 -7.98 -1.91
C LEU A 29 11.89 -7.85 -1.17
N GLU A 30 12.98 -7.65 -1.90
CA GLU A 30 14.28 -7.42 -1.29
C GLU A 30 14.35 -6.08 -0.55
N SER A 31 13.71 -5.03 -1.09
CA SER A 31 13.58 -3.74 -0.40
C SER A 31 12.75 -3.84 0.88
N ILE A 32 11.67 -4.65 0.88
CA ILE A 32 10.86 -4.95 2.08
C ILE A 32 11.72 -5.67 3.13
N ARG A 33 12.54 -6.62 2.72
CA ARG A 33 13.43 -7.37 3.63
C ARG A 33 14.52 -6.49 4.25
N LYS A 34 15.22 -5.71 3.44
CA LYS A 34 16.35 -4.89 3.89
C LYS A 34 15.89 -3.61 4.58
N GLY A 35 14.92 -2.94 3.99
CA GLY A 35 14.41 -1.63 4.41
C GLY A 35 15.49 -0.54 4.35
N THR A 36 15.14 0.62 3.84
CA THR A 36 15.95 1.84 4.01
C THR A 36 15.77 2.40 5.42
N PRO A 37 16.68 3.25 5.92
CA PRO A 37 16.45 3.93 7.21
C PRO A 37 15.09 4.62 7.28
N GLU A 38 14.66 5.25 6.18
CA GLU A 38 13.38 5.96 6.11
C GLU A 38 12.19 5.00 6.17
N ILE A 39 12.16 3.91 5.40
CA ILE A 39 11.03 2.96 5.46
C ILE A 39 10.94 2.30 6.85
N LYS A 40 12.08 2.02 7.51
CA LYS A 40 12.10 1.51 8.88
C LYS A 40 11.47 2.50 9.85
N ARG A 41 11.78 3.79 9.72
CA ARG A 41 11.21 4.86 10.53
C ARG A 41 9.68 4.94 10.32
N ARG A 42 9.21 5.01 9.07
CA ARG A 42 7.78 5.09 8.73
C ARG A 42 7.00 3.88 9.26
N ILE A 43 7.50 2.69 9.05
CA ILE A 43 6.89 1.46 9.60
C ILE A 43 6.91 1.47 11.12
N GLY A 44 7.98 1.98 11.75
CA GLY A 44 8.06 2.15 13.21
C GLY A 44 6.98 3.09 13.76
N ILE A 45 6.70 4.21 13.10
CA ILE A 45 5.62 5.14 13.42
C ILE A 45 4.27 4.42 13.34
N ILE A 46 3.97 3.79 12.20
CA ILE A 46 2.70 3.09 11.94
C ILE A 46 2.45 1.99 12.99
N ARG A 47 3.47 1.20 13.34
CA ARG A 47 3.34 0.11 14.31
C ARG A 47 3.18 0.57 15.77
N LYS A 48 3.62 1.79 16.08
CA LYS A 48 3.44 2.39 17.41
C LYS A 48 2.06 3.02 17.59
N GLU A 49 1.42 3.44 16.49
CA GLU A 49 0.10 4.05 16.54
C GLU A 49 -0.96 3.03 16.99
N LYS A 50 -1.69 3.35 18.06
CA LYS A 50 -2.72 2.48 18.65
C LYS A 50 -4.10 2.73 18.08
N ASP A 51 -4.37 3.96 17.67
CA ASP A 51 -5.63 4.30 17.03
C ASP A 51 -5.67 3.72 15.62
N LYS A 52 -6.73 2.95 15.31
CA LYS A 52 -6.85 2.23 14.05
C LYS A 52 -7.08 3.17 12.84
N GLU A 53 -7.86 4.21 13.03
CA GLU A 53 -8.18 5.17 11.96
C GLU A 53 -6.92 5.97 11.61
N LYS A 54 -6.27 6.51 12.63
CA LYS A 54 -5.00 7.24 12.49
C LYS A 54 -3.88 6.36 11.89
N ARG A 55 -3.79 5.10 12.32
CA ARG A 55 -2.84 4.14 11.73
C ARG A 55 -3.12 3.86 10.25
N SER A 56 -4.40 3.78 9.85
CA SER A 56 -4.79 3.62 8.45
C SER A 56 -4.42 4.86 7.64
N GLU A 57 -4.68 6.04 8.17
CA GLU A 57 -4.30 7.32 7.56
C GLU A 57 -2.78 7.43 7.35
N LEU A 58 -1.99 7.09 8.37
CA LEU A 58 -0.53 7.08 8.28
C LEU A 58 -0.03 6.13 7.18
N LYS A 59 -0.63 4.94 6.99
CA LYS A 59 -0.28 4.07 5.87
C LYS A 59 -0.48 4.76 4.52
N VAL A 60 -1.64 5.39 4.34
CA VAL A 60 -2.00 6.09 3.11
C VAL A 60 -1.03 7.25 2.81
N ARG A 61 -0.59 7.97 3.83
CA ARG A 61 0.27 9.16 3.69
C ARG A 61 1.77 8.85 3.60
N LEU A 62 2.21 7.74 4.20
CA LEU A 62 3.62 7.47 4.39
C LEU A 62 4.18 6.38 3.48
N LEU A 63 3.33 5.50 2.94
CA LEU A 63 3.82 4.31 2.26
C LEU A 63 3.50 4.33 0.77
N SER A 64 4.50 3.95 -0.01
CA SER A 64 4.33 3.55 -1.40
C SER A 64 3.54 2.24 -1.47
N VAL A 65 2.98 1.97 -2.65
CA VAL A 65 2.22 0.75 -2.91
C VAL A 65 2.66 0.11 -4.23
N PHE A 66 2.39 -1.16 -4.39
CA PHE A 66 2.56 -1.88 -5.64
C PHE A 66 1.35 -2.77 -5.92
N THR A 67 1.11 -3.11 -7.18
CA THR A 67 0.00 -3.97 -7.62
C THR A 67 0.52 -5.38 -7.89
N PRO A 68 0.40 -6.34 -6.94
CA PRO A 68 1.00 -7.67 -7.07
C PRO A 68 0.50 -8.45 -8.28
N SER A 69 -0.74 -8.20 -8.70
CA SER A 69 -1.44 -9.00 -9.71
C SER A 69 -1.08 -8.63 -11.15
N GLY A 70 -0.39 -7.51 -11.38
CA GLY A 70 -0.07 -7.13 -12.76
C GLY A 70 0.66 -5.81 -12.95
N ILE A 71 0.87 -5.52 -14.22
CA ILE A 71 1.33 -4.25 -14.74
C ILE A 71 0.08 -3.43 -15.10
N PHE A 72 0.01 -2.19 -14.60
CA PHE A 72 -1.12 -1.29 -14.78
C PHE A 72 -0.65 0.05 -15.33
N GLU A 73 -1.41 0.65 -16.22
CA GLU A 73 -1.26 2.05 -16.61
C GLU A 73 -1.77 2.98 -15.50
N ARG A 74 -2.87 2.57 -14.87
CA ARG A 74 -3.48 3.22 -13.72
C ARG A 74 -3.90 2.17 -12.70
N MET A 75 -3.84 2.50 -11.41
CA MET A 75 -4.24 1.61 -10.31
C MET A 75 -5.78 1.49 -10.24
N GLU A 76 -6.36 0.93 -11.29
CA GLU A 76 -7.80 0.68 -11.50
C GLU A 76 -7.95 -0.62 -12.30
N ASP A 77 -9.05 -1.35 -12.13
CA ASP A 77 -9.21 -2.67 -12.75
C ASP A 77 -9.14 -2.60 -14.29
N ASN A 78 -9.67 -1.53 -14.89
CA ASN A 78 -9.61 -1.27 -16.33
C ASN A 78 -8.24 -0.75 -16.82
N GLY A 79 -7.32 -0.43 -15.92
CA GLY A 79 -5.95 -0.01 -16.22
C GLY A 79 -4.96 -1.17 -16.37
N LEU A 80 -5.41 -2.42 -16.28
CA LEU A 80 -4.55 -3.60 -16.42
C LEU A 80 -3.94 -3.69 -17.82
N ILE A 81 -2.61 -3.74 -17.89
CA ILE A 81 -1.84 -3.96 -19.14
C ILE A 81 -1.51 -5.44 -19.28
N GLN A 82 -1.01 -6.06 -18.19
CA GLN A 82 -0.53 -7.44 -18.22
C GLN A 82 -0.66 -8.08 -16.83
N LEU A 83 -1.14 -9.33 -16.78
CA LEU A 83 -1.12 -10.15 -15.60
C LEU A 83 0.31 -10.52 -15.19
N SER A 84 0.63 -10.42 -13.90
CA SER A 84 1.90 -10.90 -13.33
C SER A 84 1.86 -12.39 -12.97
N GLN A 85 0.68 -13.00 -12.99
CA GLN A 85 0.42 -14.36 -12.49
C GLN A 85 0.84 -14.53 -11.02
N ASN A 86 0.65 -13.47 -10.23
CA ASN A 86 0.76 -13.47 -8.78
C ASN A 86 -0.49 -12.87 -8.16
N ILE A 87 -0.82 -13.34 -6.97
CA ILE A 87 -1.90 -12.81 -6.17
C ILE A 87 -1.39 -12.62 -4.74
N CYS A 88 -1.78 -11.52 -4.10
CA CYS A 88 -1.43 -11.25 -2.71
C CYS A 88 -2.66 -11.44 -1.83
N ILE A 89 -2.64 -12.46 -1.00
CA ILE A 89 -3.68 -12.70 0.02
C ILE A 89 -3.34 -11.88 1.25
N ASP A 90 -4.31 -11.12 1.72
CA ASP A 90 -4.20 -10.28 2.91
C ASP A 90 -4.84 -10.96 4.13
N LEU A 91 -4.03 -11.16 5.16
CA LEU A 91 -4.46 -11.75 6.43
C LEU A 91 -4.17 -10.74 7.54
N ASP A 92 -5.23 -10.21 8.15
CA ASP A 92 -5.15 -9.20 9.19
C ASP A 92 -5.49 -9.75 10.58
N HIS A 93 -5.09 -9.02 11.62
CA HIS A 93 -5.43 -9.29 13.02
C HIS A 93 -5.13 -10.72 13.46
N ILE A 94 -3.99 -11.27 13.07
CA ILE A 94 -3.57 -12.64 13.38
C ILE A 94 -3.17 -12.73 14.85
N GLN A 95 -3.86 -13.58 15.64
CA GLN A 95 -3.57 -13.74 17.06
C GLN A 95 -2.19 -14.36 17.33
N ASN A 96 -1.76 -15.32 16.50
CA ASN A 96 -0.43 -15.93 16.59
C ASN A 96 0.27 -15.90 15.23
N LEU A 97 0.94 -14.79 14.95
CA LEU A 97 1.55 -14.49 13.67
C LEU A 97 2.65 -15.49 13.29
N GLU A 98 3.48 -15.91 14.24
CA GLU A 98 4.56 -16.85 13.98
C GLU A 98 4.06 -18.27 13.69
N ALA A 99 3.03 -18.73 14.42
CA ALA A 99 2.40 -20.01 14.15
C ALA A 99 1.74 -20.03 12.77
N GLU A 100 1.04 -18.95 12.41
CA GLU A 100 0.39 -18.85 11.10
C GLU A 100 1.44 -18.77 9.97
N LYS A 101 2.49 -17.96 10.13
CA LYS A 101 3.60 -17.91 9.19
C LYS A 101 4.25 -19.28 8.99
N LYS A 102 4.47 -20.02 10.08
CA LYS A 102 5.00 -21.40 10.03
C LYS A 102 4.06 -22.36 9.27
N ARG A 103 2.75 -22.27 9.49
CA ARG A 103 1.73 -23.08 8.80
C ARG A 103 1.75 -22.81 7.30
N LEU A 104 1.71 -21.53 6.91
CA LEU A 104 1.68 -21.10 5.51
C LEU A 104 2.94 -21.48 4.74
N LYS A 105 4.11 -21.53 5.39
CA LYS A 105 5.39 -21.97 4.77
C LYS A 105 5.35 -23.40 4.25
N ASN A 106 4.46 -24.24 4.76
CA ASN A 106 4.30 -25.64 4.34
C ASN A 106 3.40 -25.80 3.11
N ILE A 107 2.79 -24.72 2.64
CA ILE A 107 1.90 -24.75 1.47
C ILE A 107 2.74 -24.61 0.20
N PRO A 108 2.72 -25.56 -0.73
CA PRO A 108 3.72 -25.68 -1.78
C PRO A 108 3.68 -24.55 -2.83
N TYR A 109 2.55 -23.86 -2.99
CA TYR A 109 2.37 -22.75 -3.95
C TYR A 109 2.52 -21.35 -3.33
N VAL A 110 2.70 -21.27 -2.00
CA VAL A 110 3.08 -20.00 -1.34
C VAL A 110 4.53 -19.71 -1.61
N PHE A 111 4.82 -18.57 -2.27
CA PHE A 111 6.19 -18.25 -2.62
C PHE A 111 6.80 -17.15 -1.76
N CYS A 112 6.00 -16.25 -1.19
CA CYS A 112 6.50 -15.20 -0.31
C CYS A 112 5.52 -14.91 0.82
N ILE A 113 6.06 -14.68 2.02
CA ILE A 113 5.28 -14.24 3.18
C ILE A 113 6.05 -13.12 3.87
N PHE A 114 5.39 -11.99 4.10
CA PHE A 114 5.96 -10.90 4.88
C PHE A 114 4.92 -10.23 5.77
N ARG A 115 5.42 -9.59 6.82
CA ARG A 115 4.61 -8.90 7.82
C ARG A 115 4.02 -7.62 7.26
N SER A 116 2.73 -7.38 7.51
CA SER A 116 2.03 -6.17 7.09
C SER A 116 2.64 -4.90 7.72
N PRO A 117 2.39 -3.72 7.14
CA PRO A 117 2.84 -2.45 7.74
C PRO A 117 2.35 -2.23 9.16
N SER A 118 1.12 -2.65 9.46
CA SER A 118 0.53 -2.55 10.82
C SER A 118 1.20 -3.48 11.83
N GLY A 119 1.84 -4.55 11.34
CA GLY A 119 2.59 -5.48 12.18
C GLY A 119 1.78 -6.61 12.80
N ASP A 120 0.47 -6.65 12.62
CA ASP A 120 -0.47 -7.64 13.15
C ASP A 120 -1.08 -8.55 12.07
N GLY A 121 -0.57 -8.47 10.84
CA GLY A 121 -1.02 -9.27 9.70
C GLY A 121 0.12 -9.78 8.84
N LEU A 122 -0.22 -10.64 7.88
CA LEU A 122 0.68 -11.22 6.89
C LEU A 122 0.17 -10.94 5.47
N LYS A 123 1.10 -10.61 4.58
CA LYS A 123 0.90 -10.59 3.13
C LYS A 123 1.48 -11.89 2.56
N VAL A 124 0.63 -12.66 1.88
CA VAL A 124 0.95 -13.99 1.36
C VAL A 124 0.86 -13.97 -0.15
N LEU A 125 2.00 -14.04 -0.83
CA LEU A 125 2.04 -14.07 -2.29
C LEU A 125 2.03 -15.50 -2.80
N ILE A 126 1.15 -15.75 -3.77
CA ILE A 126 0.94 -17.04 -4.42
C ILE A 126 1.12 -16.88 -5.93
N ARG A 127 1.88 -17.78 -6.52
CA ARG A 127 2.01 -17.89 -7.98
C ARG A 127 0.87 -18.74 -8.53
N HIS A 128 0.27 -18.29 -9.63
CA HIS A 128 -0.81 -18.99 -10.31
C HIS A 128 -0.66 -18.86 -11.84
N ASP A 129 -1.45 -19.61 -12.59
CA ASP A 129 -1.50 -19.59 -14.04
C ASP A 129 -2.83 -19.06 -14.60
N LEU A 130 -3.57 -18.28 -13.82
CA LEU A 130 -4.80 -17.62 -14.28
C LEU A 130 -4.53 -16.78 -15.53
N THR A 131 -5.32 -16.99 -16.58
CA THR A 131 -5.22 -16.25 -17.86
C THR A 131 -6.36 -15.25 -18.05
N ASP A 132 -7.50 -15.45 -17.39
CA ASP A 132 -8.66 -14.56 -17.45
C ASP A 132 -8.69 -13.60 -16.24
N PRO A 133 -8.36 -12.31 -16.43
CA PRO A 133 -8.34 -11.33 -15.33
C PRO A 133 -9.71 -11.13 -14.68
N SER A 134 -10.82 -11.37 -15.38
CA SER A 134 -12.17 -11.23 -14.82
C SER A 134 -12.46 -12.24 -13.70
N ARG A 135 -11.72 -13.35 -13.66
CA ARG A 135 -11.84 -14.41 -12.67
C ARG A 135 -10.89 -14.21 -11.46
N HIS A 136 -10.17 -13.09 -11.39
CA HIS A 136 -9.22 -12.81 -10.29
C HIS A 136 -9.89 -12.83 -8.92
N LYS A 137 -11.06 -12.23 -8.78
CA LYS A 137 -11.82 -12.20 -7.52
C LYS A 137 -12.28 -13.60 -7.09
N ASP A 138 -12.65 -14.43 -8.08
CA ASP A 138 -13.02 -15.82 -7.83
C ASP A 138 -11.83 -16.61 -7.30
N LEU A 139 -10.65 -16.43 -7.96
CA LEU A 139 -9.41 -17.06 -7.53
C LEU A 139 -9.00 -16.59 -6.12
N TYR A 140 -9.10 -15.28 -5.82
CA TYR A 140 -8.80 -14.75 -4.50
C TYR A 140 -9.65 -15.44 -3.41
N SER A 141 -10.95 -15.50 -3.66
CA SER A 141 -11.89 -16.18 -2.76
C SER A 141 -11.54 -17.67 -2.61
N TYR A 142 -11.32 -18.38 -3.73
CA TYR A 142 -10.98 -19.80 -3.73
C TYR A 142 -9.69 -20.11 -2.98
N LEU A 143 -8.65 -19.28 -3.17
CA LEU A 143 -7.39 -19.41 -2.42
C LEU A 143 -7.58 -19.21 -0.91
N GLY A 144 -8.54 -18.38 -0.48
CA GLY A 144 -8.89 -18.28 0.92
C GLY A 144 -9.40 -19.60 1.52
N ASP A 145 -10.13 -20.40 0.74
CA ASP A 145 -10.55 -21.75 1.12
C ASP A 145 -9.36 -22.72 1.11
N GLN A 146 -8.55 -22.70 0.05
CA GLN A 146 -7.39 -23.58 -0.10
C GLN A 146 -6.30 -23.32 0.97
N LEU A 147 -6.16 -22.09 1.43
CA LEU A 147 -5.28 -21.72 2.54
C LEU A 147 -5.88 -22.06 3.91
N GLY A 148 -7.17 -22.42 3.98
CA GLY A 148 -7.87 -22.68 5.24
C GLY A 148 -7.95 -21.44 6.13
N VAL A 149 -8.15 -20.25 5.54
CA VAL A 149 -8.20 -18.97 6.27
C VAL A 149 -9.60 -18.39 6.36
N LYS A 150 -10.52 -18.80 5.48
CA LYS A 150 -11.92 -18.39 5.57
C LYS A 150 -12.63 -18.95 6.81
N GLY A 151 -13.48 -18.13 7.41
CA GLY A 151 -14.31 -18.53 8.55
C GLY A 151 -13.54 -18.72 9.86
N ARG A 152 -12.24 -18.43 9.89
CA ARG A 152 -11.45 -18.45 11.12
C ARG A 152 -11.78 -17.25 12.01
N THR A 153 -11.66 -17.43 13.33
CA THR A 153 -11.92 -16.40 14.35
C THR A 153 -10.66 -15.77 14.91
N ASP A 154 -9.51 -16.37 14.63
CA ASP A 154 -8.18 -15.95 15.12
C ASP A 154 -7.38 -15.12 14.09
N LEU A 155 -8.00 -14.84 12.95
CA LEU A 155 -7.49 -13.92 11.92
C LEU A 155 -8.64 -13.39 11.04
N VAL A 156 -8.37 -12.35 10.26
CA VAL A 156 -9.29 -11.82 9.26
C VAL A 156 -8.73 -12.07 7.86
N PHE A 157 -9.47 -12.80 7.03
CA PHE A 157 -9.23 -12.89 5.59
C PHE A 157 -10.03 -11.80 4.90
N ASP A 158 -9.32 -10.77 4.38
CA ASP A 158 -9.96 -9.58 3.87
C ASP A 158 -10.34 -9.71 2.38
N MET A 159 -11.63 -10.00 2.12
CA MET A 159 -12.19 -10.04 0.75
C MET A 159 -12.21 -8.68 0.05
N SER A 160 -12.02 -7.57 0.76
CA SER A 160 -11.93 -6.25 0.15
C SER A 160 -10.68 -6.08 -0.73
N CYS A 161 -9.65 -6.88 -0.44
CA CYS A 161 -8.40 -6.91 -1.20
C CYS A 161 -8.47 -7.77 -2.49
N SER A 162 -9.65 -8.26 -2.86
CA SER A 162 -9.82 -9.22 -3.97
C SER A 162 -9.82 -8.60 -5.38
N ASN A 163 -9.89 -7.28 -5.51
CA ASN A 163 -9.82 -6.62 -6.81
C ASN A 163 -8.43 -6.78 -7.44
N ILE A 164 -8.39 -6.93 -8.76
CA ILE A 164 -7.14 -7.18 -9.47
C ILE A 164 -6.14 -6.02 -9.37
N SER A 165 -6.65 -4.78 -9.29
CA SER A 165 -5.84 -3.58 -9.09
C SER A 165 -5.53 -3.28 -7.63
N HIS A 166 -5.95 -4.16 -6.68
CA HIS A 166 -5.77 -3.89 -5.26
C HIS A 166 -4.30 -3.70 -4.90
N PRO A 167 -3.92 -2.54 -4.30
CA PRO A 167 -2.54 -2.26 -3.96
C PRO A 167 -2.09 -2.97 -2.69
N CYS A 168 -0.84 -3.41 -2.71
CA CYS A 168 -0.12 -3.86 -1.52
C CYS A 168 0.81 -2.76 -1.02
N PHE A 169 0.64 -2.30 0.21
CA PHE A 169 1.53 -1.32 0.81
C PHE A 169 2.95 -1.87 0.99
N TRP A 170 3.95 -1.03 0.71
CA TRP A 170 5.32 -1.30 1.10
C TRP A 170 5.42 -1.53 2.60
N SER A 171 6.26 -2.46 3.01
CA SER A 171 6.44 -2.82 4.41
C SER A 171 7.94 -2.89 4.76
N TYR A 172 8.23 -3.24 6.00
CA TYR A 172 9.55 -3.66 6.45
C TYR A 172 9.42 -4.94 7.26
N ASP A 173 10.03 -6.01 6.77
CA ASP A 173 10.09 -7.32 7.43
C ASP A 173 11.46 -7.98 7.16
N PRO A 174 12.42 -7.89 8.11
CA PRO A 174 13.72 -8.56 7.97
C PRO A 174 13.58 -10.08 7.89
N ASP A 175 12.50 -10.63 8.43
CA ASP A 175 12.19 -12.06 8.44
C ASP A 175 11.29 -12.48 7.27
N LEU A 176 11.18 -11.63 6.22
CA LEU A 176 10.47 -11.98 4.98
C LEU A 176 10.94 -13.35 4.50
N TRP A 177 10.00 -14.28 4.35
CA TRP A 177 10.26 -15.61 3.84
C TRP A 177 9.98 -15.70 2.34
N LEU A 178 10.89 -16.34 1.61
CA LEU A 178 10.80 -16.54 0.18
C LEU A 178 11.10 -18.01 -0.15
N ASN A 179 10.17 -18.67 -0.83
CA ASN A 179 10.34 -20.01 -1.39
C ASN A 179 10.58 -19.90 -2.90
N LYS A 180 11.83 -20.07 -3.33
CA LYS A 180 12.22 -20.04 -4.74
C LYS A 180 11.69 -21.26 -5.53
N GLU A 181 11.42 -22.35 -4.82
CA GLU A 181 10.92 -23.63 -5.37
C GLU A 181 9.38 -23.74 -5.28
N ALA A 182 8.68 -22.61 -4.99
CA ALA A 182 7.23 -22.63 -4.90
C ALA A 182 6.60 -23.09 -6.22
N LYS A 183 5.67 -24.02 -6.12
CA LYS A 183 4.88 -24.50 -7.26
C LYS A 183 3.94 -23.40 -7.75
N VAL A 184 3.62 -23.43 -9.03
CA VAL A 184 2.52 -22.60 -9.57
C VAL A 184 1.20 -23.26 -9.16
N PHE A 185 0.28 -22.47 -8.60
CA PHE A 185 -1.08 -22.91 -8.35
C PHE A 185 -1.82 -23.00 -9.68
N HIS A 186 -2.17 -24.21 -10.09
CA HIS A 186 -2.89 -24.45 -11.33
C HIS A 186 -4.37 -24.07 -11.19
N VAL A 187 -4.85 -23.20 -12.09
CA VAL A 187 -6.23 -22.70 -12.10
C VAL A 187 -7.03 -23.38 -13.20
N ASP A 188 -7.92 -24.25 -12.82
CA ASP A 188 -8.94 -24.78 -13.71
C ASP A 188 -10.12 -23.80 -13.76
N LEU A 189 -10.26 -23.08 -14.87
CA LEU A 189 -11.29 -22.05 -15.04
C LEU A 189 -12.71 -22.61 -15.00
N ASP A 190 -12.90 -23.85 -15.45
CA ASP A 190 -14.22 -24.51 -15.47
C ASP A 190 -14.61 -24.97 -14.08
N ALA A 191 -13.66 -25.39 -13.28
CA ALA A 191 -13.85 -25.80 -11.90
C ALA A 191 -13.79 -24.65 -10.88
N LEU A 192 -13.28 -23.48 -11.25
CA LEU A 192 -13.14 -22.34 -10.36
C LEU A 192 -14.52 -21.78 -9.94
N PRO A 193 -14.91 -21.85 -8.66
CA PRO A 193 -16.20 -21.35 -8.21
C PRO A 193 -16.35 -19.85 -8.46
N VAL A 194 -17.54 -19.42 -8.92
CA VAL A 194 -17.87 -18.01 -9.04
C VAL A 194 -18.13 -17.44 -7.64
N TYR A 195 -17.39 -16.40 -7.25
CA TYR A 195 -17.59 -15.72 -6.00
C TYR A 195 -18.96 -15.03 -5.97
N LYS A 196 -19.81 -15.44 -5.03
CA LYS A 196 -21.09 -14.80 -4.74
C LYS A 196 -20.96 -14.05 -3.42
N PRO A 197 -21.13 -12.70 -3.39
CA PRO A 197 -21.15 -11.97 -2.14
C PRO A 197 -22.25 -12.56 -1.25
N GLN A 198 -21.92 -12.92 -0.02
CA GLN A 198 -22.97 -13.28 0.95
C GLN A 198 -23.78 -12.02 1.21
N SER A 199 -25.09 -12.08 1.08
CA SER A 199 -25.98 -11.01 1.49
C SER A 199 -25.80 -10.80 3.00
N SER A 200 -25.00 -9.79 3.37
CA SER A 200 -24.78 -9.44 4.76
C SER A 200 -26.09 -8.91 5.33
N SER A 201 -26.67 -9.64 6.28
CA SER A 201 -27.51 -9.04 7.31
C SER A 201 -26.70 -7.86 7.89
N LYS A 202 -27.30 -6.67 7.87
CA LYS A 202 -26.73 -5.39 8.30
C LYS A 202 -26.03 -5.52 9.67
N GLY A 203 -24.74 -5.75 9.67
CA GLY A 203 -23.88 -5.54 10.81
C GLY A 203 -23.06 -4.27 10.54
N ASN A 204 -23.20 -3.27 11.41
CA ASN A 204 -22.47 -2.01 11.39
C ASN A 204 -20.96 -2.22 11.61
N GLY A 205 -20.26 -2.72 10.59
CA GLY A 205 -18.82 -2.63 10.52
C GLY A 205 -18.48 -1.64 9.41
N LYS A 206 -18.24 -0.37 9.73
CA LYS A 206 -17.55 0.53 8.82
C LYS A 206 -16.19 -0.09 8.54
N GLN A 207 -16.06 -0.71 7.38
CA GLN A 207 -14.80 -1.27 6.90
C GLN A 207 -13.90 -0.12 6.46
N ASN A 208 -12.61 -0.20 6.82
CA ASN A 208 -11.53 0.75 6.46
C ASN A 208 -11.27 0.90 4.94
N GLN A 209 -12.22 0.51 4.08
CA GLN A 209 -12.11 0.65 2.62
C GLN A 209 -12.17 2.10 2.15
N ASP A 210 -12.84 2.96 2.92
CA ASP A 210 -13.09 4.34 2.49
C ASP A 210 -11.80 5.17 2.37
N ALA A 211 -10.78 4.88 3.19
CA ALA A 211 -9.51 5.62 3.15
C ALA A 211 -8.62 5.28 1.94
N VAL A 212 -8.65 4.02 1.48
CA VAL A 212 -7.78 3.54 0.36
C VAL A 212 -8.41 3.85 -1.00
N ASN A 213 -9.74 3.77 -1.11
CA ASN A 213 -10.46 3.90 -2.39
C ASN A 213 -11.15 5.26 -2.58
N SER A 214 -11.16 6.15 -1.58
CA SER A 214 -11.75 7.46 -1.76
C SER A 214 -10.95 8.28 -2.76
N PRO A 215 -11.57 8.78 -3.85
CA PRO A 215 -10.90 9.71 -4.75
C PRO A 215 -10.52 10.97 -3.97
N VAL A 216 -9.41 11.60 -4.35
CA VAL A 216 -9.10 12.95 -3.87
C VAL A 216 -10.19 13.87 -4.40
N ILE A 217 -11.08 14.33 -3.49
CA ILE A 217 -12.12 15.30 -3.86
C ILE A 217 -11.43 16.67 -3.88
N PRO A 218 -11.47 17.40 -5.00
CA PRO A 218 -10.92 18.75 -5.04
C PRO A 218 -11.61 19.62 -3.99
N LEU A 219 -10.83 20.35 -3.20
CA LEU A 219 -11.34 21.26 -2.20
C LEU A 219 -12.07 22.44 -2.88
N ALA A 220 -13.28 22.73 -2.45
CA ALA A 220 -14.19 23.62 -3.19
C ALA A 220 -13.94 25.11 -2.90
N SER A 221 -13.25 25.45 -1.80
CA SER A 221 -13.04 26.85 -1.40
C SER A 221 -11.62 27.09 -0.87
N PRO A 222 -11.12 28.34 -0.99
CA PRO A 222 -9.82 28.74 -0.41
C PRO A 222 -9.74 28.52 1.11
N GLN A 223 -10.88 28.60 1.82
CA GLN A 223 -10.90 28.35 3.26
C GLN A 223 -10.72 26.87 3.58
N GLU A 224 -11.42 25.99 2.88
CA GLU A 224 -11.24 24.54 3.03
C GLU A 224 -9.80 24.10 2.73
N ILE A 225 -9.17 24.70 1.71
CA ILE A 225 -7.77 24.45 1.39
C ILE A 225 -6.87 24.84 2.56
N LYS A 226 -7.06 26.02 3.15
CA LYS A 226 -6.26 26.50 4.29
C LYS A 226 -6.43 25.60 5.51
N ASP A 227 -7.66 25.22 5.84
CA ASP A 227 -7.96 24.36 6.98
C ASP A 227 -7.30 23.00 6.79
N LYS A 228 -7.34 22.46 5.57
CA LYS A 228 -6.73 21.18 5.24
C LYS A 228 -5.19 21.23 5.26
N ILE A 229 -4.59 22.34 4.82
CA ILE A 229 -3.14 22.58 4.95
C ILE A 229 -2.72 22.52 6.42
N LEU A 230 -3.44 23.23 7.30
CA LEU A 230 -3.12 23.26 8.74
C LEU A 230 -3.26 21.88 9.38
N GLU A 231 -4.33 21.14 9.06
CA GLU A 231 -4.53 19.77 9.53
C GLU A 231 -3.39 18.85 9.10
N SER A 232 -3.04 18.87 7.81
CA SER A 232 -1.96 18.06 7.26
C SER A 232 -0.59 18.41 7.85
N HIS A 233 -0.32 19.69 8.04
CA HIS A 233 0.93 20.15 8.62
C HIS A 233 1.03 19.76 10.10
N THR A 234 -0.04 19.94 10.87
CA THR A 234 -0.10 19.51 12.27
C THR A 234 0.16 18.03 12.42
N LEU A 235 -0.49 17.20 11.59
CA LEU A 235 -0.25 15.76 11.59
C LEU A 235 1.20 15.42 11.20
N PHE A 236 1.78 16.15 10.24
CA PHE A 236 3.18 15.96 9.87
C PHE A 236 4.12 16.27 11.07
N GLU A 237 3.91 17.37 11.77
CA GLU A 237 4.76 17.79 12.90
C GLU A 237 4.72 16.83 14.10
N GLU A 238 3.67 16.02 14.25
CA GLU A 238 3.64 14.96 15.27
C GLU A 238 4.74 13.91 15.06
N TYR A 239 5.20 13.69 13.81
CA TYR A 239 6.11 12.60 13.47
C TYR A 239 7.41 13.03 12.81
N TYR A 240 7.49 14.25 12.31
CA TYR A 240 8.62 14.75 11.53
C TYR A 240 9.07 16.13 12.00
N ASN A 241 10.37 16.37 11.92
CA ASN A 241 10.98 17.66 12.26
C ASN A 241 11.87 18.15 11.12
N MET A 242 11.93 19.47 10.91
CA MET A 242 12.81 20.12 9.93
C MET A 242 14.15 20.44 10.59
N TYR A 243 15.14 19.55 10.49
CA TYR A 243 16.49 19.81 10.96
C TYR A 243 17.54 19.48 9.88
N PRO A 244 18.76 20.03 9.96
CA PRO A 244 19.81 19.78 8.98
C PRO A 244 20.06 18.28 8.75
N GLY A 245 20.25 17.91 7.47
CA GLY A 245 20.46 16.52 7.05
C GLY A 245 19.21 15.75 6.62
N VAL A 246 18.02 16.13 7.08
CA VAL A 246 16.75 15.49 6.66
C VAL A 246 15.70 16.46 6.14
N ARG A 247 15.96 17.75 6.19
CA ARG A 247 14.97 18.81 5.88
C ARG A 247 14.35 18.65 4.48
N ASN A 248 15.15 18.41 3.43
CA ASN A 248 14.65 18.27 2.06
C ASN A 248 13.74 17.05 1.91
N GLN A 249 14.13 15.93 2.51
CA GLN A 249 13.32 14.72 2.51
C GLN A 249 12.01 14.91 3.30
N ASN A 250 12.07 15.59 4.44
CA ASN A 250 10.89 15.84 5.26
C ASN A 250 9.95 16.85 4.59
N LEU A 251 10.49 17.90 3.92
CA LEU A 251 9.66 18.82 3.14
C LEU A 251 8.99 18.13 1.95
N TYR A 252 9.69 17.22 1.28
CA TYR A 252 9.10 16.36 0.23
C TYR A 252 7.95 15.50 0.78
N ILE A 253 8.11 14.92 1.98
CA ILE A 253 7.05 14.15 2.63
C ILE A 253 5.84 15.04 2.96
N LEU A 254 6.06 16.27 3.46
CA LEU A 254 4.97 17.21 3.74
C LEU A 254 4.25 17.63 2.46
N ALA A 255 4.99 17.90 1.37
CA ALA A 255 4.38 18.19 0.07
C ALA A 255 3.51 17.02 -0.43
N ASN A 256 3.93 15.78 -0.18
CA ASN A 256 3.11 14.60 -0.47
C ASN A 256 1.89 14.45 0.45
N PHE A 257 1.95 14.91 1.70
CA PHE A 257 0.76 15.01 2.54
C PHE A 257 -0.27 15.93 1.90
N PHE A 258 0.16 17.09 1.46
CA PHE A 258 -0.70 18.06 0.78
C PHE A 258 -1.30 17.52 -0.52
N LEU A 259 -0.49 16.88 -1.36
CA LEU A 259 -0.98 16.21 -2.57
C LEU A 259 -2.04 15.14 -2.26
N ASN A 260 -1.79 14.29 -1.27
CA ASN A 260 -2.74 13.24 -0.84
C ASN A 260 -4.05 13.81 -0.28
N ASP A 261 -4.04 15.04 0.23
CA ASP A 261 -5.23 15.73 0.74
C ASP A 261 -5.94 16.58 -0.32
N GLY A 262 -5.46 16.54 -1.56
CA GLY A 262 -6.05 17.29 -2.67
C GLY A 262 -5.78 18.78 -2.64
N ILE A 263 -4.75 19.21 -1.91
CA ILE A 263 -4.32 20.61 -1.89
C ILE A 263 -3.65 20.91 -3.24
N PRO A 264 -4.06 21.97 -3.96
CA PRO A 264 -3.44 22.36 -5.23
C PRO A 264 -1.95 22.74 -5.05
N GLU A 265 -1.14 22.50 -6.10
CA GLU A 265 0.31 22.73 -6.08
C GLU A 265 0.70 24.17 -5.75
N ASP A 266 -0.03 25.15 -6.30
CA ASP A 266 0.19 26.58 -6.03
C ASP A 266 -0.03 26.93 -4.57
N PHE A 267 -1.14 26.49 -3.97
CA PHE A 267 -1.41 26.68 -2.54
C PHE A 267 -0.37 26.00 -1.64
N ALA A 268 0.02 24.77 -1.98
CA ALA A 268 1.08 24.05 -1.26
C ALA A 268 2.42 24.82 -1.34
N THR A 269 2.78 25.28 -2.53
CA THR A 269 4.03 26.02 -2.78
C THR A 269 4.05 27.30 -1.99
N ASP A 270 3.00 28.13 -2.09
CA ASP A 270 2.90 29.40 -1.39
C ASP A 270 2.96 29.25 0.12
N TYR A 271 2.25 28.26 0.65
CA TYR A 271 2.27 27.97 2.09
C TYR A 271 3.65 27.53 2.56
N LEU A 272 4.29 26.58 1.85
CA LEU A 272 5.60 26.05 2.26
C LEU A 272 6.71 27.12 2.13
N ILE A 273 6.63 28.00 1.13
CA ILE A 273 7.54 29.15 1.02
C ILE A 273 7.32 30.11 2.20
N ALA A 274 6.08 30.48 2.49
CA ALA A 274 5.75 31.39 3.58
C ALA A 274 6.17 30.84 4.96
N TYR A 275 6.12 29.51 5.15
CA TYR A 275 6.40 28.89 6.44
C TYR A 275 7.89 28.51 6.62
N TYR A 276 8.57 28.05 5.57
CA TYR A 276 9.91 27.46 5.66
C TYR A 276 11.02 28.25 4.95
N ALA A 277 10.71 29.17 4.04
CA ALA A 277 11.74 29.96 3.36
C ALA A 277 12.27 31.07 4.27
N ASP A 278 13.08 30.69 5.23
CA ASP A 278 13.74 31.61 6.14
C ASP A 278 15.17 31.17 6.46
N SER A 279 15.88 32.06 7.19
CA SER A 279 17.26 31.78 7.64
C SER A 279 17.35 30.65 8.68
N LYS A 280 16.26 30.34 9.39
CA LYS A 280 16.25 29.29 10.43
C LYS A 280 16.23 27.89 9.83
N ASN A 281 15.41 27.70 8.80
CA ASN A 281 15.25 26.43 8.13
C ASN A 281 16.25 26.24 6.98
N CYS A 282 16.96 27.33 6.59
CA CYS A 282 17.92 27.35 5.51
C CYS A 282 17.36 26.91 4.13
N PHE A 283 16.05 27.08 3.90
CA PHE A 283 15.45 26.88 2.60
C PHE A 283 15.40 28.17 1.80
N THR A 284 15.70 28.08 0.49
CA THR A 284 15.34 29.12 -0.46
C THR A 284 13.95 28.84 -1.07
N ALA A 285 13.27 29.87 -1.56
CA ALA A 285 12.01 29.69 -2.27
C ALA A 285 12.15 28.75 -3.48
N ASP A 286 13.28 28.81 -4.18
CA ASP A 286 13.52 27.96 -5.36
C ASP A 286 13.74 26.49 -4.99
N GLU A 287 14.44 26.20 -3.89
CA GLU A 287 14.53 24.83 -3.35
C GLU A 287 13.14 24.28 -3.03
N ILE A 288 12.29 25.06 -2.37
CA ILE A 288 10.93 24.65 -2.03
C ILE A 288 10.11 24.39 -3.29
N ARG A 289 10.14 25.28 -4.28
CA ARG A 289 9.47 25.08 -5.57
C ARG A 289 9.91 23.77 -6.25
N GLY A 290 11.23 23.51 -6.27
CA GLY A 290 11.77 22.27 -6.83
C GLY A 290 11.27 21.01 -6.11
N ILE A 291 11.22 21.06 -4.77
CA ILE A 291 10.74 19.94 -3.95
C ILE A 291 9.23 19.71 -4.15
N VAL A 292 8.42 20.77 -4.13
CA VAL A 292 6.97 20.65 -4.36
C VAL A 292 6.68 20.12 -5.75
N LYS A 293 7.34 20.67 -6.77
CA LYS A 293 7.22 20.16 -8.15
C LYS A 293 7.55 18.67 -8.24
N SER A 294 8.63 18.22 -7.59
CA SER A 294 9.00 16.80 -7.57
C SER A 294 8.00 15.91 -6.82
N ALA A 295 7.21 16.47 -5.90
CA ALA A 295 6.16 15.73 -5.19
C ALA A 295 4.86 15.64 -5.99
N TYR A 296 4.56 16.63 -6.84
CA TYR A 296 3.31 16.75 -7.58
C TYR A 296 3.39 16.17 -9.01
N HIS A 297 4.59 15.96 -9.55
CA HIS A 297 4.87 15.45 -10.90
C HIS A 297 5.81 14.24 -10.90
#